data_d4eec9ecef6a14ee4d657eda1bea8bfb
#
_entry.id   d4eec9ecef6a14ee4d657eda1bea8bfb
#
_cell.length_a   1.000
_cell.length_b   1.000
_cell.length_c   1.000
_cell.angle_alpha   90.00
_cell.angle_beta   90.00
_cell.angle_gamma   90.00
#
_symmetry.space_group_name_H-M   'P 1'
#
loop_
_entity.id
_entity.type
_entity.pdbx_description
1 polymer ?
#
loop_
_entity_poly.entity_id
_entity_poly.type
_entity_poly.pdbx_seq_one_letter_code
_entity_poly.pdbx_strand_id
1 'polypeptide(L)'
;QFDETIKDNFFKLLPDFETRIQLKKGESLTLNYNMRNQFTDVTRLAQGLVLNNYNSLQYGAPDLQNALSNNISLRYSSFNLFNYTNVFVRAAYSNNIDQIRGLTNFENVIRTSTFFNSSFADENISLFGRVQRTFGKIRATINTSVNYSKINQFVQGEQSLNEGLTQTYTPEIRTNFKVAPNISLRYRYAVTDNNQGDRKTTFVTKSPSVDFDAYILQKFTFRTDYSYTTQDLGNGESQSFQNWNASLAYRKDADAKWEYEIRASNLLNIDAQVRNSANNISVFTSETFIQPRFITFRFIYSL
;
A
#
# COMPACT_ATOMS: atom_id res chain seq x y z
N GLN A 1 -3.15 -42.99 -9.20
CA GLN A 1 -4.57 -42.67 -8.96
C GLN A 1 -4.71 -42.37 -7.48
N PHE A 2 -4.74 -41.10 -7.12
CA PHE A 2 -4.93 -40.66 -5.74
C PHE A 2 -6.42 -40.53 -5.52
N ASP A 3 -7.02 -41.50 -4.88
CA ASP A 3 -8.46 -41.60 -4.63
C ASP A 3 -8.77 -41.32 -3.14
N GLU A 4 -8.08 -40.36 -2.55
CA GLU A 4 -8.33 -39.97 -1.17
C GLU A 4 -9.19 -38.69 -1.16
N THR A 5 -10.46 -38.87 -0.82
CA THR A 5 -11.36 -37.75 -0.58
C THR A 5 -11.21 -37.32 0.87
N ILE A 6 -10.52 -36.20 1.10
CA ILE A 6 -10.44 -35.59 2.44
C ILE A 6 -11.80 -34.93 2.70
N LYS A 7 -12.55 -35.43 3.67
CA LYS A 7 -13.78 -34.83 4.20
C LYS A 7 -13.54 -34.40 5.62
N ASP A 8 -13.59 -33.10 5.88
CA ASP A 8 -13.54 -32.58 7.24
C ASP A 8 -14.83 -31.78 7.50
N ASN A 9 -15.43 -32.02 8.67
CA ASN A 9 -16.61 -31.29 9.15
C ASN A 9 -16.22 -30.55 10.42
N PHE A 10 -16.30 -29.21 10.36
CA PHE A 10 -16.01 -28.38 11.51
C PHE A 10 -17.16 -27.43 11.81
N PHE A 11 -17.34 -27.15 13.09
CA PHE A 11 -18.27 -26.12 13.59
C PHE A 11 -17.44 -25.04 14.28
N LYS A 12 -17.60 -23.78 13.85
CA LYS A 12 -16.94 -22.64 14.47
C LYS A 12 -17.96 -21.51 14.69
N LEU A 13 -17.94 -20.93 15.89
CA LEU A 13 -18.72 -19.73 16.20
C LEU A 13 -17.88 -18.50 15.81
N LEU A 14 -18.40 -17.70 14.87
CA LEU A 14 -17.72 -16.53 14.32
C LEU A 14 -18.52 -15.28 14.65
N PRO A 15 -18.33 -14.68 15.84
CA PRO A 15 -19.06 -13.47 16.21
C PRO A 15 -18.70 -12.29 15.30
N ASP A 16 -19.70 -11.51 14.93
CA ASP A 16 -19.59 -10.24 14.23
C ASP A 16 -20.45 -9.22 14.94
N PHE A 17 -19.85 -8.09 15.31
CA PHE A 17 -20.52 -7.03 16.05
C PHE A 17 -20.11 -5.68 15.47
N GLU A 18 -21.10 -4.87 15.12
CA GLU A 18 -20.88 -3.49 14.70
C GLU A 18 -21.80 -2.55 15.52
N THR A 19 -21.25 -1.49 16.03
CA THR A 19 -22.01 -0.40 16.62
C THR A 19 -21.57 0.94 16.07
N ARG A 20 -22.53 1.80 15.81
CA ARG A 20 -22.32 3.16 15.34
C ARG A 20 -23.00 4.15 16.29
N ILE A 21 -22.21 5.06 16.81
CA ILE A 21 -22.65 6.13 17.69
C ILE A 21 -22.59 7.45 16.93
N GLN A 22 -23.73 8.11 16.80
CA GLN A 22 -23.81 9.47 16.26
C GLN A 22 -23.54 10.45 17.39
N LEU A 23 -22.36 11.09 17.40
CA LEU A 23 -21.97 12.03 18.47
C LEU A 23 -22.62 13.40 18.25
N LYS A 24 -22.57 13.90 17.01
CA LYS A 24 -23.20 15.14 16.55
C LYS A 24 -23.65 15.00 15.11
N LYS A 25 -24.40 15.97 14.61
CA LYS A 25 -24.76 16.06 13.19
C LYS A 25 -23.49 16.17 12.33
N GLY A 26 -23.19 15.12 11.56
CA GLY A 26 -21.96 15.02 10.76
C GLY A 26 -20.75 14.42 11.49
N GLU A 27 -20.92 13.89 12.72
CA GLU A 27 -19.84 13.31 13.51
C GLU A 27 -20.25 11.92 14.03
N SER A 28 -19.50 10.89 13.71
CA SER A 28 -19.82 9.51 14.10
C SER A 28 -18.59 8.71 14.52
N LEU A 29 -18.81 7.79 15.44
CA LEU A 29 -17.86 6.79 15.89
C LEU A 29 -18.45 5.41 15.58
N THR A 30 -17.67 4.56 14.91
CA THR A 30 -18.07 3.18 14.60
C THR A 30 -17.06 2.23 15.20
N LEU A 31 -17.53 1.29 15.99
CA LEU A 31 -16.73 0.15 16.49
C LEU A 31 -17.20 -1.09 15.74
N ASN A 32 -16.25 -1.84 15.21
CA ASN A 32 -16.49 -3.13 14.58
C ASN A 32 -15.56 -4.17 15.19
N TYR A 33 -16.11 -5.32 15.54
CA TYR A 33 -15.39 -6.52 15.94
C TYR A 33 -15.88 -7.68 15.09
N ASN A 34 -14.99 -8.42 14.48
CA ASN A 34 -15.36 -9.67 13.82
C ASN A 34 -14.30 -10.74 13.98
N MET A 35 -14.77 -11.98 14.06
CA MET A 35 -13.95 -13.16 13.99
C MET A 35 -14.18 -13.83 12.63
N ARG A 36 -13.11 -14.16 11.92
CA ARG A 36 -13.17 -14.78 10.60
C ARG A 36 -12.41 -16.09 10.58
N ASN A 37 -12.97 -17.05 9.85
CA ASN A 37 -12.32 -18.29 9.51
C ASN A 37 -11.70 -18.17 8.12
N GLN A 38 -10.42 -18.47 8.01
CA GLN A 38 -9.71 -18.48 6.74
C GLN A 38 -9.45 -19.92 6.33
N PHE A 39 -10.10 -20.34 5.26
CA PHE A 39 -9.89 -21.66 4.69
C PHE A 39 -8.51 -21.76 4.07
N THR A 40 -7.92 -22.95 4.16
CA THR A 40 -6.67 -23.22 3.47
C THR A 40 -6.90 -23.40 1.98
N ASP A 41 -5.88 -23.10 1.17
CA ASP A 41 -5.89 -23.35 -0.26
C ASP A 41 -5.71 -24.86 -0.51
N VAL A 42 -6.42 -25.41 -1.48
CA VAL A 42 -6.33 -26.83 -1.88
C VAL A 42 -4.91 -27.23 -2.30
N THR A 43 -4.15 -26.31 -2.87
CA THR A 43 -2.75 -26.55 -3.24
C THR A 43 -1.84 -26.77 -2.04
N ARG A 44 -2.22 -26.28 -0.85
CA ARG A 44 -1.49 -26.51 0.41
C ARG A 44 -1.83 -27.85 1.05
N LEU A 45 -2.94 -28.45 0.67
CA LEU A 45 -3.38 -29.78 1.13
C LEU A 45 -2.88 -30.91 0.22
N ALA A 46 -2.43 -30.58 -1.00
CA ALA A 46 -2.04 -31.55 -2.00
C ALA A 46 -0.85 -32.40 -1.55
N GLN A 47 -1.04 -33.73 -1.49
CA GLN A 47 -0.01 -34.70 -1.14
C GLN A 47 0.94 -34.92 -2.33
N GLY A 48 1.71 -33.96 -2.69
CA GLY A 48 2.63 -34.10 -3.82
C GLY A 48 3.65 -33.01 -3.88
N LEU A 49 4.71 -33.26 -4.61
CA LEU A 49 5.74 -32.28 -4.87
C LEU A 49 5.27 -31.37 -6.00
N VAL A 50 5.12 -30.10 -5.69
CA VAL A 50 4.77 -29.05 -6.66
C VAL A 50 6.00 -28.21 -6.96
N LEU A 51 6.37 -28.15 -8.22
CA LEU A 51 7.45 -27.28 -8.70
C LEU A 51 6.87 -25.90 -9.01
N ASN A 52 7.11 -24.91 -8.13
CA ASN A 52 6.62 -23.54 -8.32
C ASN A 52 7.47 -22.75 -9.32
N ASN A 53 8.78 -23.01 -9.33
CA ASN A 53 9.72 -22.47 -10.32
C ASN A 53 11.01 -23.34 -10.30
N TYR A 54 12.00 -22.99 -11.11
CA TYR A 54 13.22 -23.80 -11.34
C TYR A 54 13.99 -24.18 -10.06
N ASN A 55 13.82 -23.47 -8.96
CA ASN A 55 14.52 -23.72 -7.69
C ASN A 55 13.59 -23.76 -6.46
N SER A 56 12.27 -23.84 -6.65
CA SER A 56 11.29 -23.80 -5.55
C SER A 56 10.31 -24.96 -5.64
N LEU A 57 10.45 -25.87 -4.69
CA LEU A 57 9.62 -27.05 -4.50
C LEU A 57 8.67 -26.82 -3.32
N GLN A 58 7.46 -27.33 -3.40
CA GLN A 58 6.46 -27.24 -2.34
C GLN A 58 5.80 -28.60 -2.11
N TYR A 59 5.66 -28.96 -0.83
CA TYR A 59 4.86 -30.08 -0.37
C TYR A 59 3.63 -29.55 0.33
N GLY A 60 2.46 -30.09 0.02
CA GLY A 60 1.25 -29.83 0.79
C GLY A 60 1.26 -30.60 2.10
N ALA A 61 0.41 -30.17 3.02
CA ALA A 61 0.18 -30.80 4.31
C ALA A 61 -1.32 -31.07 4.47
N PRO A 62 -1.75 -32.34 4.42
CA PRO A 62 -3.18 -32.72 4.43
C PRO A 62 -3.87 -32.42 5.75
N ASP A 63 -3.11 -32.34 6.87
CA ASP A 63 -3.63 -32.12 8.21
C ASP A 63 -3.85 -30.66 8.60
N LEU A 64 -3.74 -29.73 7.62
CA LEU A 64 -3.90 -28.31 7.87
C LEU A 64 -5.33 -27.97 8.29
N GLN A 65 -5.43 -27.24 9.39
CA GLN A 65 -6.68 -26.67 9.87
C GLN A 65 -6.85 -25.23 9.39
N ASN A 66 -8.09 -24.76 9.40
CA ASN A 66 -8.40 -23.38 9.03
C ASN A 66 -7.88 -22.39 10.08
N ALA A 67 -7.27 -21.33 9.61
CA ALA A 67 -6.81 -20.23 10.47
C ALA A 67 -7.98 -19.35 10.94
N LEU A 68 -7.83 -18.78 12.12
CA LEU A 68 -8.78 -17.83 12.70
C LEU A 68 -8.17 -16.47 12.80
N SER A 69 -8.96 -15.43 12.54
CA SER A 69 -8.52 -14.05 12.74
C SER A 69 -9.55 -13.27 13.55
N ASN A 70 -9.08 -12.61 14.61
CA ASN A 70 -9.83 -11.63 15.37
C ASN A 70 -9.49 -10.24 14.88
N ASN A 71 -10.50 -9.46 14.53
CA ASN A 71 -10.32 -8.11 14.03
C ASN A 71 -11.18 -7.13 14.84
N ILE A 72 -10.56 -6.09 15.36
CA ILE A 72 -11.23 -4.97 15.99
C ILE A 72 -10.85 -3.69 15.26
N SER A 73 -11.82 -2.84 14.95
CA SER A 73 -11.54 -1.54 14.37
C SER A 73 -12.44 -0.46 14.93
N LEU A 74 -11.83 0.70 15.17
CA LEU A 74 -12.49 1.92 15.59
C LEU A 74 -12.35 2.95 14.49
N ARG A 75 -13.46 3.52 14.03
CA ARG A 75 -13.51 4.56 13.01
C ARG A 75 -14.20 5.79 13.56
N TYR A 76 -13.51 6.90 13.49
CA TYR A 76 -14.07 8.20 13.74
C TYR A 76 -14.16 8.99 12.43
N SER A 77 -15.29 9.62 12.18
CA SER A 77 -15.49 10.54 11.06
C SER A 77 -16.23 11.78 11.50
N SER A 78 -15.72 12.93 11.08
CA SER A 78 -16.34 14.23 11.33
C SER A 78 -16.28 15.08 10.08
N PHE A 79 -17.40 15.68 9.72
CA PHE A 79 -17.52 16.62 8.62
C PHE A 79 -18.25 17.89 9.07
N ASN A 80 -17.56 19.02 8.96
CA ASN A 80 -18.10 20.31 9.33
C ASN A 80 -18.25 21.19 8.08
N LEU A 81 -19.51 21.47 7.72
CA LEU A 81 -19.88 22.32 6.57
C LEU A 81 -19.51 23.80 6.74
N PHE A 82 -19.47 24.29 7.98
CA PHE A 82 -19.26 25.73 8.23
C PHE A 82 -17.80 26.15 8.02
N ASN A 83 -16.87 25.28 8.40
CA ASN A 83 -15.42 25.55 8.26
C ASN A 83 -14.74 24.61 7.28
N TYR A 84 -15.52 23.81 6.53
CA TYR A 84 -15.02 22.85 5.52
C TYR A 84 -13.92 21.92 6.05
N THR A 85 -14.06 21.49 7.32
CA THR A 85 -13.14 20.57 7.95
C THR A 85 -13.67 19.15 7.85
N ASN A 86 -12.84 18.24 7.38
CA ASN A 86 -13.10 16.81 7.32
C ASN A 86 -12.01 16.09 8.12
N VAL A 87 -12.42 15.29 9.10
CA VAL A 87 -11.54 14.45 9.90
C VAL A 87 -11.96 13.01 9.74
N PHE A 88 -11.04 12.15 9.43
CA PHE A 88 -11.22 10.71 9.38
C PHE A 88 -10.06 10.04 10.11
N VAL A 89 -10.38 9.18 11.07
CA VAL A 89 -9.40 8.37 11.79
C VAL A 89 -9.90 6.94 11.84
N ARG A 90 -9.04 6.00 11.56
CA ARG A 90 -9.30 4.57 11.73
C ARG A 90 -8.12 3.93 12.44
N ALA A 91 -8.39 3.27 13.55
CA ALA A 91 -7.47 2.36 14.22
C ALA A 91 -8.00 0.94 14.03
N ALA A 92 -7.13 -0.01 13.72
CA ALA A 92 -7.50 -1.41 13.62
C ALA A 92 -6.40 -2.29 14.22
N TYR A 93 -6.82 -3.35 14.88
CA TYR A 93 -5.99 -4.41 15.40
C TYR A 93 -6.48 -5.73 14.84
N SER A 94 -5.59 -6.56 14.38
CA SER A 94 -5.88 -7.94 13.99
C SER A 94 -4.91 -8.90 14.65
N ASN A 95 -5.46 -10.01 15.12
CA ASN A 95 -4.73 -11.11 15.70
C ASN A 95 -5.12 -12.38 14.96
N ASN A 96 -4.14 -13.02 14.32
CA ASN A 96 -4.35 -14.25 13.54
C ASN A 96 -3.85 -15.45 14.35
N ILE A 97 -4.78 -16.32 14.69
CA ILE A 97 -4.56 -17.53 15.48
C ILE A 97 -4.57 -18.74 14.56
N ASP A 98 -3.86 -19.80 14.92
CA ASP A 98 -3.77 -21.03 14.13
C ASP A 98 -3.33 -20.78 12.67
N GLN A 99 -2.47 -19.79 12.47
CA GLN A 99 -2.00 -19.41 11.15
C GLN A 99 -1.29 -20.57 10.47
N ILE A 100 -1.61 -20.74 9.20
CA ILE A 100 -0.90 -21.66 8.34
C ILE A 100 0.44 -21.02 7.96
N ARG A 101 1.52 -21.67 8.41
CA ARG A 101 2.90 -21.24 8.20
C ARG A 101 3.60 -22.09 7.17
N GLY A 102 4.47 -21.45 6.40
CA GLY A 102 5.44 -22.18 5.61
C GLY A 102 6.69 -22.49 6.42
N LEU A 103 7.09 -23.76 6.46
CA LEU A 103 8.42 -24.18 6.85
C LEU A 103 9.28 -24.21 5.60
N THR A 104 10.34 -23.42 5.57
CA THR A 104 11.22 -23.32 4.40
C THR A 104 12.60 -23.81 4.75
N ASN A 105 13.09 -24.76 3.97
CA ASN A 105 14.45 -25.26 4.03
C ASN A 105 15.19 -24.89 2.75
N PHE A 106 16.44 -24.53 2.89
CA PHE A 106 17.34 -24.23 1.77
C PHE A 106 18.43 -25.29 1.70
N GLU A 107 18.57 -25.90 0.54
CA GLU A 107 19.65 -26.78 0.21
C GLU A 107 20.36 -26.23 -1.03
N ASN A 108 21.47 -25.54 -0.81
CA ASN A 108 22.15 -24.75 -1.82
C ASN A 108 21.20 -23.69 -2.43
N VAL A 109 20.92 -23.81 -3.74
CA VAL A 109 20.01 -22.91 -4.47
C VAL A 109 18.55 -23.41 -4.50
N ILE A 110 18.29 -24.61 -3.98
CA ILE A 110 16.96 -25.21 -3.98
C ILE A 110 16.25 -24.83 -2.69
N ARG A 111 15.06 -24.29 -2.84
CA ARG A 111 14.13 -23.97 -1.75
C ARG A 111 13.04 -25.04 -1.70
N THR A 112 12.92 -25.70 -0.57
CA THR A 112 11.82 -26.63 -0.29
C THR A 112 10.92 -26.03 0.79
N SER A 113 9.62 -26.03 0.58
CA SER A 113 8.64 -25.51 1.53
C SER A 113 7.51 -26.50 1.79
N THR A 114 7.08 -26.54 3.04
CA THR A 114 5.86 -27.24 3.49
C THR A 114 5.05 -26.31 4.39
N PHE A 115 3.89 -26.78 4.85
CA PHE A 115 2.98 -26.00 5.66
C PHE A 115 2.61 -26.70 6.97
N PHE A 116 2.30 -25.91 7.99
CA PHE A 116 1.77 -26.39 9.25
C PHE A 116 0.94 -25.29 9.92
N ASN A 117 0.05 -25.67 10.85
CA ASN A 117 -0.64 -24.71 11.69
C ASN A 117 0.26 -24.32 12.86
N SER A 118 0.49 -23.04 13.01
CA SER A 118 1.31 -22.48 14.08
C SER A 118 0.45 -22.09 15.26
N SER A 119 0.86 -22.46 16.47
CA SER A 119 0.28 -21.96 17.72
C SER A 119 0.64 -20.52 18.04
N PHE A 120 1.54 -19.92 17.27
CA PHE A 120 1.93 -18.51 17.44
C PHE A 120 0.98 -17.60 16.68
N ALA A 121 0.50 -16.56 17.35
CA ALA A 121 -0.35 -15.55 16.73
C ALA A 121 0.49 -14.50 16.00
N ASP A 122 -0.03 -14.03 14.85
CA ASP A 122 0.44 -12.80 14.22
C ASP A 122 -0.42 -11.63 14.65
N GLU A 123 0.24 -10.53 14.91
CA GLU A 123 -0.41 -9.30 15.30
C GLU A 123 -0.17 -8.20 14.26
N ASN A 124 -1.22 -7.44 13.97
CA ASN A 124 -1.11 -6.25 13.12
C ASN A 124 -1.91 -5.11 13.75
N ILE A 125 -1.27 -3.95 13.88
CA ILE A 125 -1.90 -2.70 14.31
C ILE A 125 -1.78 -1.71 13.16
N SER A 126 -2.90 -1.14 12.75
CA SER A 126 -2.92 -0.09 11.75
C SER A 126 -3.67 1.14 12.27
N LEU A 127 -3.06 2.29 12.07
CA LEU A 127 -3.66 3.59 12.31
C LEU A 127 -3.63 4.39 11.01
N PHE A 128 -4.76 4.90 10.59
CA PHE A 128 -4.89 5.83 9.48
C PHE A 128 -5.60 7.09 9.96
N GLY A 129 -5.02 8.24 9.67
CA GLY A 129 -5.60 9.55 9.96
C GLY A 129 -5.58 10.45 8.74
N ARG A 130 -6.66 11.16 8.51
CA ARG A 130 -6.76 12.24 7.52
C ARG A 130 -7.45 13.44 8.14
N VAL A 131 -6.79 14.57 8.09
CA VAL A 131 -7.37 15.86 8.43
C VAL A 131 -7.26 16.76 7.20
N GLN A 132 -8.39 17.31 6.79
CA GLN A 132 -8.48 18.23 5.65
C GLN A 132 -9.27 19.45 6.07
N ARG A 133 -8.78 20.64 5.74
CA ARG A 133 -9.51 21.90 5.92
C ARG A 133 -9.32 22.79 4.71
N THR A 134 -10.40 23.46 4.32
CA THR A 134 -10.39 24.41 3.21
C THR A 134 -10.53 25.84 3.75
N PHE A 135 -9.58 26.69 3.38
CA PHE A 135 -9.51 28.11 3.73
C PHE A 135 -9.72 28.92 2.44
N GLY A 136 -10.96 29.28 2.15
CA GLY A 136 -11.29 29.96 0.89
C GLY A 136 -10.93 29.11 -0.33
N LYS A 137 -9.86 29.47 -1.02
CA LYS A 137 -9.36 28.76 -2.22
C LYS A 137 -8.17 27.83 -1.94
N ILE A 138 -7.74 27.73 -0.69
CA ILE A 138 -6.61 26.90 -0.31
C ILE A 138 -7.14 25.73 0.51
N ARG A 139 -6.74 24.53 0.15
CA ARG A 139 -7.01 23.29 0.89
C ARG A 139 -5.72 22.75 1.47
N ALA A 140 -5.70 22.57 2.77
CA ALA A 140 -4.65 21.87 3.48
C ALA A 140 -5.14 20.47 3.87
N THR A 141 -4.32 19.46 3.63
CA THR A 141 -4.59 18.06 3.98
C THR A 141 -3.36 17.46 4.62
N ILE A 142 -3.54 16.67 5.66
CA ILE A 142 -2.51 15.79 6.17
C ILE A 142 -3.07 14.37 6.21
N ASN A 143 -2.38 13.43 5.59
CA ASN A 143 -2.63 12.01 5.74
C ASN A 143 -1.49 11.39 6.54
N THR A 144 -1.84 10.54 7.48
CA THR A 144 -0.89 9.82 8.31
C THR A 144 -1.29 8.36 8.34
N SER A 145 -0.34 7.45 8.18
CA SER A 145 -0.54 6.03 8.41
C SER A 145 0.60 5.46 9.24
N VAL A 146 0.24 4.61 10.20
CA VAL A 146 1.17 3.85 11.01
C VAL A 146 0.73 2.39 10.94
N ASN A 147 1.63 1.50 10.55
CA ASN A 147 1.39 0.06 10.50
C ASN A 147 2.49 -0.63 11.30
N TYR A 148 2.10 -1.36 12.31
CA TYR A 148 2.96 -2.26 13.07
C TYR A 148 2.54 -3.69 12.80
N SER A 149 3.48 -4.55 12.51
CA SER A 149 3.27 -5.97 12.32
C SER A 149 4.26 -6.79 13.13
N LYS A 150 3.77 -7.85 13.74
CA LYS A 150 4.57 -8.83 14.46
C LYS A 150 4.22 -10.20 13.88
N ILE A 151 5.16 -10.79 13.17
CA ILE A 151 4.96 -12.01 12.40
C ILE A 151 5.99 -13.05 12.83
N ASN A 152 5.50 -14.23 13.21
CA ASN A 152 6.36 -15.38 13.50
C ASN A 152 6.59 -16.18 12.21
N GLN A 153 7.81 -16.52 11.93
CA GLN A 153 8.22 -17.33 10.77
C GLN A 153 9.11 -18.49 11.20
N PHE A 154 9.23 -19.44 10.31
CA PHE A 154 10.12 -20.59 10.50
C PHE A 154 11.03 -20.71 9.28
N VAL A 155 12.32 -20.61 9.51
CA VAL A 155 13.37 -20.78 8.50
C VAL A 155 14.34 -21.83 9.02
N GLN A 156 14.56 -22.89 8.25
CA GLN A 156 15.43 -24.02 8.63
C GLN A 156 15.08 -24.65 9.99
N GLY A 157 13.77 -24.67 10.33
CA GLY A 157 13.29 -25.21 11.60
C GLY A 157 13.38 -24.25 12.80
N GLU A 158 14.06 -23.14 12.65
CA GLU A 158 14.20 -22.12 13.70
C GLU A 158 13.08 -21.08 13.59
N GLN A 159 12.50 -20.74 14.74
CA GLN A 159 11.53 -19.65 14.81
C GLN A 159 12.25 -18.30 14.72
N SER A 160 11.78 -17.45 13.83
CA SER A 160 12.23 -16.07 13.68
C SER A 160 11.06 -15.11 13.86
N LEU A 161 11.17 -14.21 14.83
CA LEU A 161 10.22 -13.13 15.02
C LEU A 161 10.62 -11.94 14.15
N ASN A 162 9.66 -11.48 13.36
CA ASN A 162 9.81 -10.26 12.56
C ASN A 162 8.84 -9.21 13.07
N GLU A 163 9.39 -8.05 13.42
CA GLU A 163 8.63 -6.87 13.80
C GLU A 163 8.88 -5.76 12.78
N GLY A 164 7.81 -5.28 12.17
CA GLY A 164 7.85 -4.19 11.20
C GLY A 164 7.05 -2.99 11.69
N LEU A 165 7.63 -1.79 11.63
CA LEU A 165 6.93 -0.54 11.87
C LEU A 165 7.11 0.38 10.67
N THR A 166 5.99 0.67 9.99
CA THR A 166 5.98 1.65 8.88
C THR A 166 5.15 2.86 9.28
N GLN A 167 5.75 4.03 9.20
CA GLN A 167 5.12 5.31 9.44
C GLN A 167 5.17 6.14 8.16
N THR A 168 4.06 6.72 7.76
CA THR A 168 3.99 7.61 6.58
C THR A 168 3.20 8.86 6.92
N TYR A 169 3.78 10.00 6.59
CA TYR A 169 3.19 11.33 6.76
C TYR A 169 3.17 12.02 5.41
N THR A 170 1.99 12.53 5.03
CA THR A 170 1.81 13.16 3.71
C THR A 170 1.01 14.46 3.87
N PRO A 171 1.65 15.58 4.26
CA PRO A 171 1.05 16.90 4.15
C PRO A 171 0.92 17.31 2.67
N GLU A 172 -0.17 18.00 2.38
CA GLU A 172 -0.49 18.54 1.06
C GLU A 172 -1.17 19.90 1.21
N ILE A 173 -0.75 20.86 0.42
CA ILE A 173 -1.41 22.15 0.25
C ILE A 173 -1.78 22.30 -1.22
N ARG A 174 -3.05 22.56 -1.49
CA ARG A 174 -3.56 22.73 -2.86
C ARG A 174 -4.42 23.97 -2.98
N THR A 175 -4.22 24.72 -4.06
CA THR A 175 -5.14 25.79 -4.45
C THR A 175 -6.30 25.23 -5.28
N ASN A 176 -7.45 25.90 -5.28
CA ASN A 176 -8.64 25.51 -6.01
C ASN A 176 -9.34 26.75 -6.61
N PHE A 177 -8.71 27.34 -7.59
CA PHE A 177 -9.26 28.45 -8.36
C PHE A 177 -10.04 27.93 -9.57
N LYS A 178 -11.08 28.64 -10.00
CA LYS A 178 -11.85 28.26 -11.20
C LYS A 178 -11.14 28.60 -12.51
N VAL A 179 -10.42 29.71 -12.55
CA VAL A 179 -9.79 30.25 -13.76
C VAL A 179 -8.30 30.48 -13.60
N ALA A 180 -7.85 30.82 -12.39
CA ALA A 180 -6.43 31.03 -12.11
C ALA A 180 -5.66 29.70 -12.05
N PRO A 181 -4.33 29.73 -12.21
CA PRO A 181 -3.52 28.53 -12.05
C PRO A 181 -3.72 27.87 -10.69
N ASN A 182 -3.72 26.54 -10.68
CA ASN A 182 -3.74 25.75 -9.47
C ASN A 182 -2.39 25.09 -9.25
N ILE A 183 -1.99 25.02 -7.99
CA ILE A 183 -0.78 24.34 -7.55
C ILE A 183 -1.10 23.39 -6.40
N SER A 184 -0.52 22.20 -6.44
CA SER A 184 -0.55 21.24 -5.36
C SER A 184 0.88 20.92 -4.95
N LEU A 185 1.19 21.18 -3.70
CA LEU A 185 2.48 20.85 -3.08
C LEU A 185 2.25 19.70 -2.11
N ARG A 186 2.95 18.60 -2.28
CA ARG A 186 2.88 17.42 -1.42
C ARG A 186 4.26 16.99 -0.99
N TYR A 187 4.37 16.59 0.25
CA TYR A 187 5.60 16.00 0.78
C TYR A 187 5.28 14.67 1.46
N ARG A 188 5.77 13.57 0.91
CA ARG A 188 5.65 12.27 1.55
C ARG A 188 6.95 11.97 2.31
N TYR A 189 6.80 11.69 3.59
CA TYR A 189 7.86 11.19 4.47
C TYR A 189 7.46 9.83 5.00
N ALA A 190 8.27 8.81 4.74
CA ALA A 190 8.00 7.46 5.21
C ALA A 190 9.25 6.87 5.87
N VAL A 191 9.05 6.25 7.03
CA VAL A 191 10.06 5.48 7.74
C VAL A 191 9.56 4.07 7.88
N THR A 192 10.40 3.10 7.52
CA THR A 192 10.12 1.68 7.69
C THR A 192 11.25 1.06 8.49
N ASP A 193 10.93 0.61 9.68
CA ASP A 193 11.82 -0.15 10.55
C ASP A 193 11.44 -1.63 10.47
N ASN A 194 12.40 -2.49 10.16
CA ASN A 194 12.27 -3.93 10.22
C ASN A 194 13.28 -4.48 11.23
N ASN A 195 12.77 -5.27 12.17
CA ASN A 195 13.56 -5.93 13.20
C ASN A 195 13.35 -7.44 13.10
N GLN A 196 14.42 -8.17 12.83
CA GLN A 196 14.40 -9.64 12.68
C GLN A 196 15.53 -10.23 13.53
N GLY A 197 15.18 -10.63 14.74
CA GLY A 197 16.17 -11.07 15.71
C GLY A 197 17.22 -9.97 15.94
N ASP A 198 18.47 -10.29 15.67
CA ASP A 198 19.60 -9.36 15.84
C ASP A 198 19.78 -8.36 14.69
N ARG A 199 19.03 -8.55 13.59
CA ARG A 199 19.14 -7.70 12.41
C ARG A 199 18.06 -6.61 12.40
N LYS A 200 18.51 -5.37 12.44
CA LYS A 200 17.65 -4.19 12.28
C LYS A 200 17.97 -3.46 10.99
N THR A 201 16.93 -3.11 10.23
CA THR A 201 17.05 -2.34 8.99
C THR A 201 16.03 -1.22 9.00
N THR A 202 16.47 0.01 8.74
CA THR A 202 15.62 1.20 8.65
C THR A 202 15.74 1.80 7.26
N PHE A 203 14.60 2.05 6.62
CA PHE A 203 14.52 2.79 5.36
C PHE A 203 13.79 4.11 5.58
N VAL A 204 14.36 5.19 5.09
CA VAL A 204 13.73 6.51 5.11
C VAL A 204 13.49 6.98 3.69
N THR A 205 12.23 7.23 3.35
CA THR A 205 11.85 7.76 2.03
C THR A 205 11.31 9.17 2.17
N LYS A 206 11.85 10.11 1.40
CA LYS A 206 11.39 11.50 1.28
C LYS A 206 10.99 11.74 -0.16
N SER A 207 9.78 12.25 -0.39
CA SER A 207 9.24 12.43 -1.74
C SER A 207 8.44 13.72 -1.84
N PRO A 208 9.11 14.89 -2.00
CA PRO A 208 8.44 16.11 -2.42
C PRO A 208 7.89 15.98 -3.84
N SER A 209 6.70 16.53 -4.06
CA SER A 209 6.10 16.62 -5.39
C SER A 209 5.31 17.90 -5.55
N VAL A 210 5.24 18.38 -6.79
CA VAL A 210 4.46 19.53 -7.20
C VAL A 210 3.66 19.19 -8.44
N ASP A 211 2.37 19.48 -8.39
CA ASP A 211 1.48 19.46 -9.55
C ASP A 211 1.02 20.88 -9.82
N PHE A 212 1.06 21.29 -11.07
CA PHE A 212 0.63 22.60 -11.51
C PHE A 212 -0.28 22.47 -12.71
N ASP A 213 -1.42 23.15 -12.67
CA ASP A 213 -2.35 23.26 -13.78
C ASP A 213 -2.76 24.70 -14.01
N ALA A 214 -2.82 25.12 -15.29
CA ALA A 214 -3.21 26.44 -15.69
C ALA A 214 -4.14 26.39 -16.90
N TYR A 215 -5.21 27.20 -16.84
CA TYR A 215 -6.12 27.40 -17.95
C TYR A 215 -5.81 28.74 -18.62
N ILE A 216 -5.20 28.69 -19.80
CA ILE A 216 -4.61 29.82 -20.48
C ILE A 216 -5.51 30.24 -21.66
N LEU A 217 -5.84 31.53 -21.76
CA LEU A 217 -6.66 32.08 -22.84
C LEU A 217 -8.01 31.37 -23.03
N GLN A 218 -8.53 30.73 -22.00
CA GLN A 218 -9.77 29.95 -22.02
C GLN A 218 -9.83 28.81 -23.07
N LYS A 219 -8.70 28.42 -23.63
CA LYS A 219 -8.58 27.43 -24.71
C LYS A 219 -7.48 26.39 -24.45
N PHE A 220 -6.46 26.77 -23.72
CA PHE A 220 -5.32 25.91 -23.46
C PHE A 220 -5.31 25.48 -22.02
N THR A 221 -5.12 24.19 -21.78
CA THR A 221 -4.88 23.62 -20.46
C THR A 221 -3.43 23.14 -20.40
N PHE A 222 -2.61 23.83 -19.63
CA PHE A 222 -1.25 23.41 -19.35
C PHE A 222 -1.24 22.64 -18.05
N ARG A 223 -0.59 21.48 -18.02
CA ARG A 223 -0.36 20.66 -16.81
C ARG A 223 1.08 20.22 -16.75
N THR A 224 1.66 20.25 -15.57
CA THR A 224 2.97 19.69 -15.32
C THR A 224 3.04 19.11 -13.91
N ASP A 225 3.70 17.99 -13.78
CA ASP A 225 3.98 17.32 -12.52
C ASP A 225 5.47 17.04 -12.39
N TYR A 226 6.00 17.29 -11.21
CA TYR A 226 7.38 16.97 -10.86
C TYR A 226 7.42 16.29 -9.50
N SER A 227 8.21 15.25 -9.39
CA SER A 227 8.50 14.58 -8.13
C SER A 227 9.98 14.24 -8.01
N TYR A 228 10.49 14.36 -6.78
CA TYR A 228 11.83 13.96 -6.41
C TYR A 228 11.75 13.01 -5.22
N THR A 229 12.21 11.78 -5.38
CA THR A 229 12.19 10.78 -4.31
C THR A 229 13.60 10.42 -3.92
N THR A 230 13.90 10.45 -2.63
CA THR A 230 15.14 9.91 -2.06
C THR A 230 14.79 8.76 -1.13
N GLN A 231 15.57 7.70 -1.16
CA GLN A 231 15.47 6.58 -0.25
C GLN A 231 16.83 6.37 0.41
N ASP A 232 16.87 6.52 1.72
CA ASP A 232 18.02 6.18 2.56
C ASP A 232 17.91 4.70 2.93
N LEU A 233 19.00 3.96 2.77
CA LEU A 233 19.06 2.50 2.89
C LEU A 233 19.54 2.02 4.27
N GLY A 234 19.80 2.97 5.18
CA GLY A 234 20.25 2.64 6.54
C GLY A 234 21.71 2.18 6.67
N ASN A 235 22.42 2.05 5.54
CA ASN A 235 23.85 1.71 5.50
C ASN A 235 24.73 2.92 5.12
N GLY A 236 24.15 4.13 5.12
CA GLY A 236 24.80 5.35 4.66
C GLY A 236 24.69 5.61 3.15
N GLU A 237 24.10 4.69 2.41
CA GLU A 237 23.80 4.88 1.00
C GLU A 237 22.41 5.47 0.83
N SER A 238 22.23 6.31 -0.17
CA SER A 238 20.95 6.85 -0.56
C SER A 238 20.78 6.75 -2.08
N GLN A 239 19.54 6.50 -2.47
CA GLN A 239 19.15 6.50 -3.88
C GLN A 239 18.15 7.61 -4.14
N SER A 240 18.23 8.21 -5.33
CA SER A 240 17.29 9.25 -5.73
C SER A 240 16.69 8.95 -7.09
N PHE A 241 15.45 9.38 -7.24
CA PHE A 241 14.71 9.26 -8.47
C PHE A 241 13.90 10.53 -8.71
N GLN A 242 13.89 10.98 -9.97
CA GLN A 242 13.14 12.16 -10.40
C GLN A 242 12.17 11.77 -11.52
N ASN A 243 11.01 12.40 -11.51
CA ASN A 243 10.07 12.29 -12.61
C ASN A 243 9.49 13.66 -12.92
N TRP A 244 9.49 14.03 -14.20
CA TRP A 244 8.91 15.27 -14.67
C TRP A 244 8.15 15.03 -15.97
N ASN A 245 6.88 15.41 -15.96
CA ASN A 245 6.02 15.34 -17.13
C ASN A 245 5.34 16.69 -17.36
N ALA A 246 4.98 16.98 -18.61
CA ALA A 246 4.20 18.16 -18.96
C ALA A 246 3.23 17.85 -20.10
N SER A 247 2.09 18.51 -20.11
CA SER A 247 1.15 18.43 -21.22
C SER A 247 0.53 19.79 -21.52
N LEU A 248 0.16 20.00 -22.79
CA LEU A 248 -0.59 21.14 -23.26
C LEU A 248 -1.76 20.63 -24.09
N ALA A 249 -2.97 20.87 -23.61
CA ALA A 249 -4.19 20.54 -24.33
C ALA A 249 -4.84 21.81 -24.89
N TYR A 250 -5.38 21.72 -26.10
CA TYR A 250 -6.15 22.77 -26.76
C TYR A 250 -7.58 22.31 -26.98
N ARG A 251 -8.53 23.13 -26.55
CA ARG A 251 -9.96 22.99 -26.85
C ARG A 251 -10.49 24.39 -27.30
N LYS A 252 -11.20 24.43 -28.40
CA LYS A 252 -11.68 25.69 -28.99
C LYS A 252 -12.58 26.47 -28.00
N ASP A 253 -13.49 25.78 -27.34
CA ASP A 253 -14.42 26.28 -26.33
C ASP A 253 -14.88 25.14 -25.42
N ALA A 254 -15.70 25.44 -24.41
CA ALA A 254 -16.16 24.45 -23.44
C ALA A 254 -17.04 23.35 -24.06
N ASP A 255 -17.76 23.68 -25.15
CA ASP A 255 -18.69 22.78 -25.84
C ASP A 255 -18.05 22.08 -27.04
N ALA A 256 -16.78 22.41 -27.35
CA ALA A 256 -16.07 21.78 -28.46
C ALA A 256 -15.92 20.27 -28.24
N LYS A 257 -16.30 19.49 -29.25
CA LYS A 257 -16.21 18.03 -29.24
C LYS A 257 -14.77 17.52 -29.39
N TRP A 258 -13.88 18.35 -29.93
CA TRP A 258 -12.48 18.00 -30.17
C TRP A 258 -11.56 18.65 -29.17
N GLU A 259 -10.63 17.85 -28.63
CA GLU A 259 -9.50 18.30 -27.83
C GLU A 259 -8.21 17.70 -28.41
N TYR A 260 -7.18 18.51 -28.50
CA TYR A 260 -5.85 18.14 -28.99
C TYR A 260 -4.86 18.28 -27.85
N GLU A 261 -4.16 17.22 -27.50
CA GLU A 261 -3.17 17.22 -26.42
C GLU A 261 -1.78 16.82 -26.96
N ILE A 262 -0.78 17.56 -26.58
CA ILE A 262 0.63 17.19 -26.67
C ILE A 262 1.08 16.88 -25.25
N ARG A 263 1.65 15.71 -25.05
CA ARG A 263 2.19 15.31 -23.74
C ARG A 263 3.64 14.84 -23.90
N ALA A 264 4.52 15.43 -23.10
CA ALA A 264 5.90 15.03 -22.95
C ALA A 264 6.06 14.30 -21.60
N SER A 265 6.53 13.07 -21.65
CA SER A 265 6.75 12.21 -20.48
C SER A 265 8.24 11.98 -20.28
N ASN A 266 8.64 11.83 -19.01
CA ASN A 266 10.01 11.64 -18.61
C ASN A 266 10.96 12.71 -19.20
N LEU A 267 10.64 14.00 -18.97
CA LEU A 267 11.39 15.14 -19.52
C LEU A 267 12.85 15.14 -19.13
N LEU A 268 13.20 14.54 -17.99
CA LEU A 268 14.58 14.42 -17.50
C LEU A 268 15.32 13.25 -18.12
N ASN A 269 14.65 12.41 -18.91
CA ASN A 269 15.19 11.22 -19.56
C ASN A 269 15.89 10.27 -18.58
N ILE A 270 15.21 9.95 -17.48
CA ILE A 270 15.70 9.00 -16.48
C ILE A 270 15.48 7.58 -17.02
N ASP A 271 16.54 6.76 -17.04
CA ASP A 271 16.52 5.45 -17.67
C ASP A 271 15.97 4.36 -16.74
N ALA A 272 16.20 4.48 -15.44
CA ALA A 272 15.78 3.47 -14.48
C ALA A 272 15.41 4.06 -13.12
N GLN A 273 14.54 3.35 -12.42
CA GLN A 273 14.23 3.57 -11.02
C GLN A 273 14.71 2.37 -10.21
N VAL A 274 15.60 2.60 -9.27
CA VAL A 274 16.03 1.60 -8.30
C VAL A 274 15.23 1.74 -7.02
N ARG A 275 14.75 0.62 -6.49
CA ARG A 275 14.05 0.55 -5.20
C ARG A 275 14.63 -0.57 -4.36
N ASN A 276 14.85 -0.27 -3.10
CA ASN A 276 15.22 -1.28 -2.12
C ASN A 276 14.03 -1.55 -1.19
N SER A 277 13.85 -2.80 -0.88
CA SER A 277 12.87 -3.27 0.08
C SER A 277 13.45 -4.43 0.88
N ALA A 278 13.00 -4.57 2.10
CA ALA A 278 13.33 -5.73 2.93
C ALA A 278 12.05 -6.47 3.29
N ASN A 279 12.15 -7.76 3.29
CA ASN A 279 11.19 -8.63 3.95
C ASN A 279 11.92 -9.44 5.02
N ASN A 280 11.18 -10.35 5.62
CA ASN A 280 11.64 -11.16 6.77
C ASN A 280 12.86 -12.05 6.49
N ILE A 281 13.19 -12.32 5.23
CA ILE A 281 14.22 -13.28 4.84
C ILE A 281 15.29 -12.63 3.97
N SER A 282 14.92 -11.57 3.24
CA SER A 282 15.75 -11.05 2.16
C SER A 282 15.65 -9.52 2.05
N VAL A 283 16.74 -8.92 1.63
CA VAL A 283 16.78 -7.54 1.13
C VAL A 283 16.79 -7.61 -0.39
N PHE A 284 15.89 -6.88 -1.02
CA PHE A 284 15.73 -6.86 -2.46
C PHE A 284 16.13 -5.49 -3.00
N THR A 285 16.90 -5.51 -4.06
CA THR A 285 17.05 -4.36 -4.94
C THR A 285 16.31 -4.65 -6.23
N SER A 286 15.37 -3.80 -6.58
CA SER A 286 14.62 -3.88 -7.84
C SER A 286 14.96 -2.69 -8.70
N GLU A 287 15.48 -2.94 -9.89
CA GLU A 287 15.67 -1.93 -10.92
C GLU A 287 14.55 -2.06 -11.95
N THR A 288 13.82 -0.96 -12.12
CA THR A 288 12.73 -0.87 -13.10
C THR A 288 13.15 0.09 -14.18
N PHE A 289 13.36 -0.41 -15.40
CA PHE A 289 13.66 0.43 -16.55
C PHE A 289 12.42 1.25 -16.92
N ILE A 290 12.66 2.52 -17.16
CA ILE A 290 11.62 3.49 -17.47
C ILE A 290 11.70 3.77 -18.97
N GLN A 291 10.55 3.94 -19.59
CA GLN A 291 10.50 4.37 -20.98
C GLN A 291 11.24 5.70 -21.13
N PRO A 292 12.19 5.82 -22.09
CA PRO A 292 12.89 7.07 -22.36
C PRO A 292 11.92 8.23 -22.60
N ARG A 293 12.44 9.45 -22.55
CA ARG A 293 11.62 10.63 -22.86
C ARG A 293 10.91 10.46 -24.20
N PHE A 294 9.61 10.66 -24.19
CA PHE A 294 8.78 10.56 -25.38
C PHE A 294 7.69 11.63 -25.40
N ILE A 295 7.26 11.94 -26.61
CA ILE A 295 6.16 12.89 -26.85
C ILE A 295 5.03 12.14 -27.51
N THR A 296 3.81 12.34 -27.01
CA THR A 296 2.58 11.79 -27.58
C THR A 296 1.65 12.89 -28.02
N PHE A 297 0.98 12.68 -29.14
CA PHE A 297 -0.14 13.47 -29.60
C PHE A 297 -1.42 12.69 -29.38
N ARG A 298 -2.42 13.31 -28.74
CA ARG A 298 -3.72 12.70 -28.48
C ARG A 298 -4.81 13.55 -29.10
N PHE A 299 -5.72 12.87 -29.77
CA PHE A 299 -6.94 13.45 -30.32
C PHE A 299 -8.11 12.86 -29.55
N ILE A 300 -8.86 13.69 -28.85
CA ILE A 300 -9.98 13.28 -28.01
C ILE A 300 -11.25 13.84 -28.62
N TYR A 301 -12.21 12.95 -28.88
CA TYR A 301 -13.55 13.33 -29.36
C TYR A 301 -14.57 12.96 -28.29
N SER A 302 -15.35 13.97 -27.87
CA SER A 302 -16.45 13.79 -26.92
C SER A 302 -17.75 13.66 -27.68
N LEU A 303 -18.47 12.54 -27.46
CA LEU A 303 -19.77 12.23 -28.07
C LEU A 303 -20.90 13.08 -27.50
#